data_11b837ea1832aef3817c5dc6882ccd61
#
_entry.id   11b837ea1832aef3817c5dc6882ccd61
#
_cell.length_a   1.000
_cell.length_b   1.000
_cell.length_c   1.000
_cell.angle_alpha   90.00
_cell.angle_beta   90.00
_cell.angle_gamma   90.00
#
_symmetry.space_group_name_H-M   'P 1'
#
loop_
_entity.id
_entity.type
_entity.pdbx_description
1 polymer ?
#
loop_
_entity_poly.entity_id
_entity_poly.type
_entity_poly.pdbx_seq_one_letter_code
_entity_poly.pdbx_strand_id
1 'polypeptide(L)'
;MSRELRVADFARDEIARILQTQMRDPRVGAFVSVSDVRVSKDLSYAEIYISSLDVDSVEKKQELLDVLNKAAGFFRSELAKQHKMRTTPRPRFHYD
;
A
#
# COMPACT_ATOMS: atom_id res chain seq x y z
N MET A 1 16.28 2.07 15.81
CA MET A 1 15.44 2.09 14.59
C MET A 1 14.73 3.43 14.50
N SER A 2 14.69 4.04 13.34
CA SER A 2 14.03 5.33 13.17
C SER A 2 12.52 5.19 13.21
N ARG A 3 11.83 6.31 13.47
CA ARG A 3 10.38 6.37 13.46
C ARG A 3 9.81 6.03 12.09
N GLU A 4 10.46 6.53 11.03
CA GLU A 4 10.05 6.27 9.64
C GLU A 4 10.12 4.77 9.32
N LEU A 5 11.18 4.08 9.76
CA LEU A 5 11.34 2.65 9.50
C LEU A 5 10.31 1.81 10.25
N ARG A 6 9.99 2.18 11.49
CA ARG A 6 8.96 1.48 12.26
C ARG A 6 7.57 1.64 11.63
N VAL A 7 7.26 2.84 11.17
CA VAL A 7 5.99 3.09 10.48
C VAL A 7 5.96 2.36 9.14
N ALA A 8 7.08 2.32 8.42
CA ALA A 8 7.18 1.61 7.15
C ALA A 8 6.94 0.11 7.33
N ASP A 9 7.54 -0.51 8.36
CA ASP A 9 7.34 -1.93 8.65
C ASP A 9 5.88 -2.23 8.98
N PHE A 10 5.27 -1.40 9.82
CA PHE A 10 3.86 -1.54 10.14
C PHE A 10 2.98 -1.40 8.90
N ALA A 11 3.22 -0.37 8.09
CA ALA A 11 2.44 -0.13 6.87
C ALA A 11 2.57 -1.29 5.89
N ARG A 12 3.78 -1.84 5.73
CA ARG A 12 4.01 -3.01 4.87
C ARG A 12 3.11 -4.17 5.27
N ASP A 13 3.13 -4.53 6.54
CA ASP A 13 2.38 -5.68 7.05
C ASP A 13 0.88 -5.47 6.91
N GLU A 14 0.39 -4.28 7.28
CA GLU A 14 -1.03 -3.98 7.22
C GLU A 14 -1.55 -3.90 5.80
N ILE A 15 -0.82 -3.25 4.89
CA ILE A 15 -1.26 -3.15 3.49
C ILE A 15 -1.25 -4.52 2.83
N ALA A 16 -0.24 -5.35 3.11
CA ALA A 16 -0.22 -6.72 2.60
C ALA A 16 -1.45 -7.50 3.07
N ARG A 17 -1.80 -7.36 4.36
CA ARG A 17 -3.00 -8.01 4.92
C ARG A 17 -4.28 -7.52 4.24
N ILE A 18 -4.42 -6.21 4.05
CA ILE A 18 -5.60 -5.61 3.42
C ILE A 18 -5.74 -6.10 1.98
N LEU A 19 -4.65 -6.14 1.23
CA LEU A 19 -4.66 -6.62 -0.15
C LEU A 19 -5.15 -8.06 -0.24
N GLN A 20 -4.78 -8.91 0.73
CA GLN A 20 -5.16 -10.31 0.73
C GLN A 20 -6.56 -10.58 1.27
N THR A 21 -7.05 -9.73 2.19
CA THR A 21 -8.29 -10.04 2.92
C THR A 21 -9.45 -9.12 2.64
N GLN A 22 -9.20 -7.87 2.25
CA GLN A 22 -10.26 -6.86 2.15
C GLN A 22 -10.45 -6.27 0.77
N MET A 23 -9.47 -6.38 -0.13
CA MET A 23 -9.63 -5.87 -1.48
C MET A 23 -10.40 -6.89 -2.32
N ARG A 24 -11.57 -6.48 -2.78
CA ARG A 24 -12.47 -7.36 -3.57
C ARG A 24 -12.65 -6.90 -5.00
N ASP A 25 -11.85 -5.94 -5.44
CA ASP A 25 -11.89 -5.48 -6.82
C ASP A 25 -11.21 -6.54 -7.71
N PRO A 26 -11.89 -7.06 -8.75
CA PRO A 26 -11.31 -8.10 -9.61
C PRO A 26 -10.08 -7.63 -10.39
N ARG A 27 -9.85 -6.31 -10.47
CA ARG A 27 -8.64 -5.77 -11.12
C ARG A 27 -7.42 -5.88 -10.23
N VAL A 28 -7.60 -6.19 -8.93
CA VAL A 28 -6.51 -6.46 -8.01
C VAL A 28 -6.35 -7.97 -7.93
N GLY A 29 -5.34 -8.50 -8.61
CA GLY A 29 -5.14 -9.95 -8.70
C GLY A 29 -4.75 -10.58 -7.37
N ALA A 30 -4.87 -11.92 -7.30
CA ALA A 30 -4.58 -12.68 -6.10
C ALA A 30 -3.09 -12.69 -5.73
N PHE A 31 -2.22 -12.33 -6.68
CA PHE A 31 -0.77 -12.44 -6.51
C PHE A 31 -0.08 -11.09 -6.32
N VAL A 32 -0.83 -10.07 -5.88
CA VAL A 32 -0.23 -8.77 -5.57
C VAL A 32 0.52 -8.87 -4.25
N SER A 33 1.78 -8.44 -4.26
CA SER A 33 2.61 -8.40 -3.06
C SER A 33 3.26 -7.04 -2.90
N VAL A 34 3.56 -6.68 -1.64
CA VAL A 34 4.27 -5.45 -1.30
C VAL A 34 5.76 -5.77 -1.27
N SER A 35 6.53 -5.13 -2.16
CA SER A 35 7.98 -5.38 -2.24
C SER A 35 8.78 -4.40 -1.38
N ASP A 36 8.30 -3.17 -1.20
CA ASP A 36 8.99 -2.19 -0.37
C ASP A 36 8.02 -1.10 0.09
N VAL A 37 8.32 -0.46 1.21
CA VAL A 37 7.57 0.69 1.71
C VAL A 37 8.56 1.73 2.20
N ARG A 38 8.39 2.97 1.75
CA ARG A 38 9.22 4.11 2.17
C ARG A 38 8.32 5.22 2.69
N VAL A 39 8.57 5.66 3.90
CA VAL A 39 7.76 6.68 4.56
C VAL A 39 8.53 8.00 4.61
N SER A 40 7.86 9.11 4.31
CA SER A 40 8.47 10.44 4.37
C SER A 40 8.83 10.81 5.81
N LYS A 41 9.79 11.72 5.96
CA LYS A 41 10.29 12.14 7.30
C LYS A 41 9.19 12.69 8.18
N ASP A 42 8.24 13.43 7.60
CA ASP A 42 7.12 14.02 8.33
C ASP A 42 5.95 13.04 8.49
N LEU A 43 6.10 11.80 8.03
CA LEU A 43 5.08 10.75 8.08
C LEU A 43 3.80 11.09 7.29
N SER A 44 3.87 12.03 6.34
CA SER A 44 2.71 12.43 5.54
C SER A 44 2.35 11.39 4.49
N TYR A 45 3.35 10.74 3.91
CA TYR A 45 3.15 9.81 2.79
C TYR A 45 3.91 8.52 2.99
N ALA A 46 3.33 7.44 2.50
CA ALA A 46 3.98 6.14 2.42
C ALA A 46 4.02 5.72 0.95
N GLU A 47 5.22 5.61 0.39
CA GLU A 47 5.41 5.11 -0.97
C GLU A 47 5.40 3.59 -0.92
N ILE A 48 4.39 2.97 -1.52
CA ILE A 48 4.16 1.53 -1.49
C ILE A 48 4.53 0.94 -2.84
N TYR A 49 5.55 0.13 -2.87
CA TYR A 49 6.00 -0.53 -4.10
C TYR A 49 5.44 -1.93 -4.14
N ILE A 50 4.71 -2.24 -5.20
CA ILE A 50 4.03 -3.52 -5.36
C ILE A 50 4.51 -4.25 -6.60
N SER A 51 4.32 -5.55 -6.63
CA SER A 51 4.52 -6.39 -7.80
C SER A 51 3.42 -7.43 -7.88
N SER A 52 3.22 -8.02 -9.06
CA SER A 52 2.20 -9.05 -9.25
C SER A 52 2.65 -10.03 -10.32
N LEU A 53 2.42 -11.32 -10.06
CA LEU A 53 2.79 -12.39 -10.98
C LEU A 53 1.87 -12.45 -12.20
N ASP A 54 0.65 -11.94 -12.09
CA ASP A 54 -0.35 -12.00 -13.17
C ASP A 54 -0.50 -10.69 -13.94
N VAL A 55 0.39 -9.73 -13.72
CA VAL A 55 0.41 -8.47 -14.47
C VAL A 55 1.56 -8.51 -15.46
N ASP A 56 1.24 -8.54 -16.75
CA ASP A 56 2.20 -8.77 -17.81
C ASP A 56 2.26 -7.67 -18.89
N SER A 57 1.56 -6.56 -18.68
CA SER A 57 1.56 -5.45 -19.63
C SER A 57 1.56 -4.11 -18.92
N VAL A 58 1.97 -3.06 -19.64
CA VAL A 58 1.96 -1.69 -19.12
C VAL A 58 0.55 -1.27 -18.76
N GLU A 59 -0.44 -1.63 -19.59
CA GLU A 59 -1.83 -1.29 -19.38
C GLU A 59 -2.38 -1.92 -18.11
N LYS A 60 -2.07 -3.18 -17.86
CA LYS A 60 -2.50 -3.88 -16.65
C LYS A 60 -1.85 -3.31 -15.40
N LYS A 61 -0.56 -2.94 -15.49
CA LYS A 61 0.14 -2.29 -14.38
C LYS A 61 -0.53 -0.97 -14.02
N GLN A 62 -0.83 -0.15 -15.03
CA GLN A 62 -1.46 1.14 -14.81
C GLN A 62 -2.87 0.98 -14.24
N GLU A 63 -3.63 0.02 -14.72
CA GLU A 63 -4.96 -0.28 -14.20
C GLU A 63 -4.90 -0.65 -12.72
N LEU A 64 -3.96 -1.53 -12.35
CA LEU A 64 -3.76 -1.93 -10.96
C LEU A 64 -3.40 -0.73 -10.09
N LEU A 65 -2.45 0.10 -10.52
CA LEU A 65 -2.06 1.28 -9.78
C LEU A 65 -3.21 2.28 -9.62
N ASP A 66 -4.00 2.47 -10.67
CA ASP A 66 -5.15 3.38 -10.61
C ASP A 66 -6.18 2.92 -9.59
N VAL A 67 -6.48 1.63 -9.55
CA VAL A 67 -7.41 1.06 -8.57
C VAL A 67 -6.89 1.28 -7.15
N LEU A 68 -5.63 0.96 -6.90
CA LEU A 68 -5.06 1.07 -5.57
C LEU A 68 -4.95 2.53 -5.12
N ASN A 69 -4.54 3.43 -6.01
CA ASN A 69 -4.41 4.85 -5.67
C ASN A 69 -5.77 5.52 -5.45
N LYS A 70 -6.81 5.09 -6.15
CA LYS A 70 -8.17 5.55 -5.86
C LYS A 70 -8.65 5.09 -4.51
N ALA A 71 -8.16 3.97 -4.01
CA ALA A 71 -8.50 3.43 -2.70
C ALA A 71 -7.58 3.93 -1.58
N ALA A 72 -6.73 4.92 -1.83
CA ALA A 72 -5.75 5.40 -0.85
C ALA A 72 -6.40 5.84 0.46
N GLY A 73 -7.58 6.48 0.40
CA GLY A 73 -8.33 6.87 1.59
C GLY A 73 -8.76 5.68 2.44
N PHE A 74 -9.18 4.60 1.79
CA PHE A 74 -9.54 3.36 2.46
C PHE A 74 -8.34 2.76 3.19
N PHE A 75 -7.20 2.66 2.49
CA PHE A 75 -5.97 2.14 3.11
C PHE A 75 -5.54 2.99 4.29
N ARG A 76 -5.60 4.32 4.15
CA ARG A 76 -5.24 5.23 5.23
C ARG A 76 -6.14 5.03 6.44
N SER A 77 -7.45 4.88 6.23
CA SER A 77 -8.41 4.63 7.31
C SER A 77 -8.10 3.32 8.03
N GLU A 78 -7.77 2.27 7.28
CA GLU A 78 -7.44 0.98 7.89
C GLU A 78 -6.14 1.04 8.69
N LEU A 79 -5.14 1.76 8.19
CA LEU A 79 -3.89 1.97 8.94
C LEU A 79 -4.17 2.71 10.24
N ALA A 80 -5.02 3.74 10.21
CA ALA A 80 -5.35 4.52 11.39
C ALA A 80 -6.08 3.69 12.44
N LYS A 81 -6.92 2.74 12.03
CA LYS A 81 -7.64 1.86 12.96
C LYS A 81 -6.71 0.92 13.70
N GLN A 82 -5.68 0.42 13.03
CA GLN A 82 -4.80 -0.61 13.58
C GLN A 82 -3.65 -0.05 14.41
N HIS A 83 -3.34 1.22 14.25
CA HIS A 83 -2.20 1.82 14.91
C HIS A 83 -2.55 3.20 15.45
N LYS A 84 -2.32 3.40 16.74
CA LYS A 84 -2.59 4.68 17.41
C LYS A 84 -1.45 5.66 17.12
N MET A 85 -1.41 6.17 15.91
CA MET A 85 -0.43 7.17 15.51
C MET A 85 -1.07 8.56 15.51
N ARG A 86 -0.25 9.56 15.83
CA ARG A 86 -0.68 10.95 15.72
C ARG A 86 -0.96 11.32 14.26
N THR A 87 -0.10 10.83 13.36
CA THR A 87 -0.22 11.06 11.92
C THR A 87 -0.19 9.73 11.20
N THR A 88 -1.21 9.46 10.39
CA THR A 88 -1.26 8.27 9.56
C THR A 88 -0.84 8.66 8.15
N PRO A 89 0.22 8.04 7.59
CA PRO A 89 0.66 8.41 6.25
C PRO A 89 -0.35 8.01 5.19
N ARG A 90 -0.45 8.83 4.14
CA ARG A 90 -1.29 8.54 3.00
C ARG A 90 -0.53 7.64 2.02
N PRO A 91 -1.04 6.45 1.69
CA PRO A 91 -0.36 5.57 0.74
C PRO A 91 -0.38 6.12 -0.69
N ARG A 92 0.74 5.93 -1.38
CA ARG A 92 0.84 6.14 -2.83
C ARG A 92 1.45 4.87 -3.41
N PHE A 93 0.77 4.26 -4.37
CA PHE A 93 1.17 2.98 -4.91
C PHE A 93 1.97 3.14 -6.19
N HIS A 94 3.07 2.39 -6.28
CA HIS A 94 3.97 2.34 -7.42
C HIS A 94 4.22 0.89 -7.79
N TYR A 95 4.47 0.63 -9.07
CA TYR A 95 4.84 -0.72 -9.50
C TYR A 95 6.35 -0.86 -9.45
N ASP A 96 6.79 -1.93 -8.80
CA ASP A 96 8.23 -2.21 -8.65
C ASP A 96 8.78 -2.96 -9.86
#